data_bd8ae9c3711585be07a122450e711851
#
_entry.id   bd8ae9c3711585be07a122450e711851
#
_cell.length_a   1.000
_cell.length_b   1.000
_cell.length_c   1.000
_cell.angle_alpha   90.00
_cell.angle_beta   90.00
_cell.angle_gamma   90.00
#
_symmetry.space_group_name_H-M   'P 1'
#
loop_
_entity.id
_entity.type
_entity.pdbx_description
1 polymer ?
#
loop_
_entity_poly.entity_id
_entity_poly.type
_entity_poly.pdbx_seq_one_letter_code
_entity_poly.pdbx_strand_id
1 'polypeptide(L)'
;PINQYNLYSQLRPTIKISNSGKDQYLKLDTTLPENQQVGLHPVLKGFKEIYDTGQLRVLQSVGYPSQNKSHFKSTDLYLTGNDGMSLNNGSNSGWIGRFMEQFYADQVEEAFPLAIEMGSPKNSLGFHGVEEHGLSLNITGQDPSGYYSVLNGLGGAPPQNIPNSDYGKELDFIINTDALSNKYAQTISTSFDKGQNTVSYPDTNISDQLKTVARLISGDLQSKVFMVRISGFDTHNAQAQDAGSPLGKHADLLTQLSEGIVAFVKDMNQQNLADDMVGLTFSEFGRKAKENGSLGTDHGEIAPMFVFGKPVEGGVSGTNPDLSEAKEDNNFQLKTVQFDYRETIGTLLQDYLGATNQVIDATFFNYANNESFNNLKIEKLIKDQFNISKSCLRDVPPGSQEDQEWQIFPNPFDERITLYSIHEEEYVTYEIFTSSGALLMSRHEKTSFGRHGIYLAHLSSGAYVLKITSSNNRTEVHKILKI
;
A
#
# COMPACT_ATOMS: atom_id res chain seq x y z
N PRO A 1 2.32 20.04 18.40
CA PRO A 1 1.87 19.76 19.78
C PRO A 1 1.39 21.03 20.48
N ILE A 2 0.10 21.06 20.87
CA ILE A 2 -0.49 22.27 21.49
C ILE A 2 0.09 22.50 22.90
N ASN A 3 0.25 21.44 23.68
CA ASN A 3 0.80 21.47 25.03
C ASN A 3 2.27 21.94 25.11
N GLN A 4 3.00 21.95 24.01
CA GLN A 4 4.41 22.35 23.94
C GLN A 4 4.60 23.61 23.04
N TYR A 5 3.57 24.44 22.90
CA TYR A 5 3.60 25.56 21.96
C TYR A 5 4.75 26.54 22.22
N ASN A 6 5.10 26.77 23.49
CA ASN A 6 6.22 27.67 23.84
C ASN A 6 7.56 27.16 23.28
N LEU A 7 7.84 25.87 23.44
CA LEU A 7 9.06 25.25 22.92
C LEU A 7 9.04 25.20 21.39
N TYR A 8 7.88 24.87 20.79
CA TYR A 8 7.68 24.94 19.34
C TYR A 8 8.01 26.36 18.80
N SER A 9 7.55 27.40 19.49
CA SER A 9 7.81 28.80 19.09
C SER A 9 9.27 29.20 19.21
N GLN A 10 10.02 28.59 20.14
CA GLN A 10 11.46 28.80 20.28
C GLN A 10 12.25 28.06 19.18
N LEU A 11 11.82 26.86 18.83
CA LEU A 11 12.46 26.09 17.78
C LEU A 11 12.17 26.63 16.37
N ARG A 12 11.02 27.29 16.18
CA ARG A 12 10.58 27.86 14.90
C ARG A 12 10.13 29.32 15.02
N PRO A 13 11.03 30.22 15.44
CA PRO A 13 10.65 31.59 15.69
C PRO A 13 10.08 32.33 14.47
N THR A 14 10.51 31.98 13.25
CA THR A 14 10.11 32.69 12.03
C THR A 14 9.03 31.95 11.22
N ILE A 15 8.94 30.62 11.30
CA ILE A 15 7.97 29.83 10.51
C ILE A 15 6.87 29.19 11.37
N LYS A 16 6.77 29.53 12.63
CA LYS A 16 5.73 29.01 13.52
C LYS A 16 4.33 29.40 13.06
N ILE A 17 3.39 28.50 13.22
CA ILE A 17 1.96 28.80 13.08
C ILE A 17 1.49 29.48 14.37
N SER A 18 0.71 30.55 14.25
CA SER A 18 0.19 31.30 15.41
C SER A 18 -0.76 30.43 16.25
N ASN A 19 -0.82 30.70 17.55
CA ASN A 19 -1.80 30.12 18.48
C ASN A 19 -3.02 31.03 18.71
N SER A 20 -3.10 32.18 18.03
CA SER A 20 -4.16 33.14 18.19
C SER A 20 -4.42 33.93 16.91
N GLY A 21 -5.58 34.58 16.83
CA GLY A 21 -5.97 35.38 15.68
C GLY A 21 -6.47 34.54 14.48
N LYS A 22 -6.57 35.19 13.32
CA LYS A 22 -7.12 34.60 12.09
C LYS A 22 -6.26 33.46 11.51
N ASP A 23 -4.97 33.50 11.76
CA ASP A 23 -3.97 32.57 11.21
C ASP A 23 -3.54 31.51 12.24
N GLN A 24 -4.34 31.34 13.31
CA GLN A 24 -4.06 30.31 14.31
C GLN A 24 -4.21 28.91 13.76
N TYR A 25 -3.46 27.96 14.33
CA TYR A 25 -3.63 26.54 14.03
C TYR A 25 -5.08 26.07 14.31
N LEU A 26 -5.55 25.10 13.55
CA LEU A 26 -6.84 24.48 13.79
C LEU A 26 -6.69 23.44 14.91
N LYS A 27 -7.40 23.63 16.02
CA LYS A 27 -7.47 22.62 17.10
C LYS A 27 -8.26 21.42 16.57
N LEU A 28 -7.63 20.26 16.58
CA LEU A 28 -8.26 19.06 16.05
C LEU A 28 -9.33 18.55 17.01
N ASP A 29 -8.95 18.30 18.25
CA ASP A 29 -9.86 17.84 19.32
C ASP A 29 -9.37 18.33 20.67
N THR A 30 -10.18 19.08 21.37
CA THR A 30 -9.88 19.63 22.71
C THR A 30 -10.37 18.75 23.86
N THR A 31 -11.08 17.66 23.56
CA THR A 31 -11.57 16.72 24.56
C THR A 31 -10.52 15.66 24.92
N LEU A 32 -9.51 15.50 24.07
CA LEU A 32 -8.37 14.61 24.32
C LEU A 32 -7.47 15.11 25.46
N PRO A 33 -6.71 14.22 26.10
CA PRO A 33 -5.64 14.61 27.01
C PRO A 33 -4.68 15.61 26.35
N GLU A 34 -4.15 16.58 27.13
CA GLU A 34 -3.30 17.66 26.59
C GLU A 34 -2.13 17.16 25.73
N ASN A 35 -1.52 16.05 26.12
CA ASN A 35 -0.42 15.43 25.38
C ASN A 35 -0.85 14.72 24.08
N GLN A 36 -2.13 14.68 23.76
CA GLN A 36 -2.68 14.18 22.50
C GLN A 36 -3.35 15.29 21.67
N GLN A 37 -3.49 16.50 22.20
CA GLN A 37 -4.10 17.60 21.47
C GLN A 37 -3.19 18.12 20.37
N VAL A 38 -3.65 17.99 19.13
CA VAL A 38 -2.94 18.37 17.90
C VAL A 38 -3.50 19.66 17.33
N GLY A 39 -2.61 20.56 16.90
CA GLY A 39 -2.93 21.71 16.07
C GLY A 39 -2.57 21.42 14.61
N LEU A 40 -3.54 21.48 13.71
CA LEU A 40 -3.29 21.41 12.28
C LEU A 40 -2.91 22.78 11.71
N HIS A 41 -2.20 22.78 10.61
CA HIS A 41 -1.96 24.00 9.83
C HIS A 41 -3.31 24.62 9.43
N PRO A 42 -3.46 25.99 9.48
CA PRO A 42 -4.75 26.64 9.24
C PRO A 42 -5.37 26.36 7.87
N VAL A 43 -4.59 25.95 6.87
CA VAL A 43 -5.09 25.58 5.54
C VAL A 43 -5.71 24.19 5.49
N LEU A 44 -5.47 23.32 6.47
CA LEU A 44 -5.98 21.94 6.52
C LEU A 44 -7.45 21.87 7.02
N LYS A 45 -8.29 22.82 6.61
CA LYS A 45 -9.71 22.86 6.97
C LYS A 45 -10.46 21.60 6.54
N GLY A 46 -10.13 21.09 5.37
CA GLY A 46 -10.73 19.87 4.86
C GLY A 46 -10.39 18.63 5.69
N PHE A 47 -9.16 18.52 6.16
CA PHE A 47 -8.79 17.44 7.09
C PHE A 47 -9.53 17.56 8.43
N LYS A 48 -9.73 18.79 8.92
CA LYS A 48 -10.57 19.03 10.11
C LYS A 48 -12.02 18.59 9.86
N GLU A 49 -12.58 18.89 8.67
CA GLU A 49 -13.94 18.44 8.28
C GLU A 49 -14.04 16.90 8.29
N ILE A 50 -13.10 16.19 7.67
CA ILE A 50 -13.08 14.73 7.67
C ILE A 50 -12.89 14.17 9.09
N TYR A 51 -12.06 14.81 9.92
CA TYR A 51 -11.89 14.45 11.33
C TYR A 51 -13.18 14.57 12.12
N ASP A 52 -13.90 15.68 11.96
CA ASP A 52 -15.15 15.95 12.67
C ASP A 52 -16.28 14.98 12.30
N THR A 53 -16.17 14.37 11.13
CA THR A 53 -17.09 13.28 10.71
C THR A 53 -16.64 11.88 11.18
N GLY A 54 -15.54 11.78 11.95
CA GLY A 54 -15.01 10.52 12.45
C GLY A 54 -14.41 9.61 11.36
N GLN A 55 -13.88 10.22 10.28
CA GLN A 55 -13.31 9.51 9.13
C GLN A 55 -11.82 9.83 8.92
N LEU A 56 -11.14 10.44 9.89
CA LEU A 56 -9.71 10.73 9.87
C LEU A 56 -9.03 10.30 11.16
N ARG A 57 -8.02 9.47 11.06
CA ARG A 57 -7.10 9.12 12.14
C ARG A 57 -5.76 9.82 11.93
N VAL A 58 -5.24 10.46 12.96
CA VAL A 58 -3.90 11.05 12.97
C VAL A 58 -2.98 10.16 13.80
N LEU A 59 -1.96 9.59 13.19
CA LEU A 59 -0.91 8.86 13.89
C LEU A 59 0.29 9.80 14.06
N GLN A 60 0.77 9.92 15.29
CA GLN A 60 1.88 10.81 15.62
C GLN A 60 3.20 10.04 15.67
N SER A 61 4.29 10.71 15.28
CA SER A 61 5.66 10.15 15.38
C SER A 61 5.84 8.82 14.65
N VAL A 62 5.34 8.75 13.41
CA VAL A 62 5.55 7.58 12.54
C VAL A 62 6.94 7.61 11.93
N GLY A 63 7.62 6.48 11.92
CA GLY A 63 8.97 6.32 11.36
C GLY A 63 9.35 4.85 11.27
N TYR A 64 10.66 4.56 11.30
CA TYR A 64 11.21 3.20 11.38
C TYR A 64 12.61 3.23 12.03
N PRO A 65 13.11 2.12 12.57
CA PRO A 65 14.43 2.08 13.21
C PRO A 65 15.56 2.48 12.26
N SER A 66 16.52 3.25 12.76
CA SER A 66 17.70 3.73 12.01
C SER A 66 17.35 4.45 10.71
N GLN A 67 16.37 5.33 10.79
CA GLN A 67 15.81 6.04 9.64
C GLN A 67 16.88 6.79 8.84
N ASN A 68 16.91 6.57 7.53
CA ASN A 68 17.74 7.28 6.59
C ASN A 68 17.09 8.63 6.21
N LYS A 69 17.88 9.62 5.89
CA LYS A 69 17.42 10.97 5.49
C LYS A 69 17.81 11.34 4.06
N SER A 70 18.14 10.34 3.24
CA SER A 70 18.28 10.47 1.79
C SER A 70 16.94 10.16 1.14
N HIS A 71 16.41 11.03 0.31
CA HIS A 71 15.14 10.83 -0.40
C HIS A 71 15.10 9.48 -1.12
N PHE A 72 16.13 9.16 -1.90
CA PHE A 72 16.19 7.90 -2.66
C PHE A 72 16.17 6.69 -1.72
N LYS A 73 17.11 6.63 -0.78
CA LYS A 73 17.25 5.47 0.10
C LYS A 73 16.04 5.30 1.02
N SER A 74 15.49 6.37 1.55
CA SER A 74 14.32 6.29 2.43
C SER A 74 13.05 5.90 1.67
N THR A 75 12.88 6.38 0.43
CA THR A 75 11.79 5.94 -0.44
C THR A 75 11.91 4.46 -0.76
N ASP A 76 13.11 3.97 -1.09
CA ASP A 76 13.35 2.55 -1.33
C ASP A 76 13.02 1.71 -0.08
N LEU A 77 13.51 2.12 1.10
CA LEU A 77 13.21 1.43 2.35
C LEU A 77 11.70 1.36 2.63
N TYR A 78 11.00 2.48 2.43
CA TYR A 78 9.56 2.54 2.62
C TYR A 78 8.81 1.64 1.64
N LEU A 79 9.16 1.69 0.37
CA LEU A 79 8.51 0.89 -0.68
C LEU A 79 8.87 -0.59 -0.62
N THR A 80 10.05 -0.94 -0.11
CA THR A 80 10.42 -2.34 0.11
C THR A 80 9.92 -2.92 1.44
N GLY A 81 9.34 -2.10 2.33
CA GLY A 81 8.89 -2.56 3.64
C GLY A 81 10.04 -2.84 4.62
N ASN A 82 11.21 -2.26 4.38
CA ASN A 82 12.41 -2.41 5.20
C ASN A 82 12.62 -1.24 6.17
N ASP A 83 13.59 -1.39 7.03
CA ASP A 83 14.10 -0.34 7.93
C ASP A 83 15.57 -0.03 7.62
N GLY A 84 16.16 0.90 8.36
CA GLY A 84 17.56 1.29 8.19
C GLY A 84 18.58 0.25 8.65
N MET A 85 18.15 -0.83 9.30
CA MET A 85 19.01 -1.87 9.87
C MET A 85 19.10 -3.11 8.99
N SER A 86 18.05 -3.43 8.24
CA SER A 86 17.86 -4.70 7.53
C SER A 86 18.07 -4.54 6.02
N LEU A 87 19.25 -4.13 5.59
CA LEU A 87 19.55 -3.76 4.19
C LEU A 87 19.52 -4.94 3.18
N ASN A 88 19.39 -6.18 3.62
CA ASN A 88 19.59 -7.35 2.77
C ASN A 88 18.38 -8.27 2.59
N ASN A 89 17.27 -8.00 3.24
CA ASN A 89 16.10 -8.87 3.16
C ASN A 89 15.17 -8.40 2.04
N GLY A 90 15.25 -9.02 0.86
CA GLY A 90 14.31 -8.80 -0.23
C GLY A 90 14.36 -7.38 -0.85
N SER A 91 15.53 -6.79 -0.93
CA SER A 91 15.76 -5.42 -1.42
C SER A 91 15.31 -5.17 -2.88
N ASN A 92 14.98 -6.22 -3.62
CA ASN A 92 14.58 -6.15 -5.02
C ASN A 92 13.06 -6.24 -5.22
N SER A 93 12.28 -6.37 -4.15
CA SER A 93 10.82 -6.42 -4.24
C SER A 93 10.16 -5.42 -3.28
N GLY A 94 9.00 -4.91 -3.68
CA GLY A 94 8.19 -4.01 -2.88
C GLY A 94 7.17 -4.76 -2.00
N TRP A 95 6.79 -4.17 -0.88
CA TRP A 95 5.83 -4.79 0.02
C TRP A 95 4.43 -4.93 -0.61
N ILE A 96 4.02 -4.00 -1.47
CA ILE A 96 2.71 -4.08 -2.15
C ILE A 96 2.72 -5.26 -3.12
N GLY A 97 3.78 -5.43 -3.92
CA GLY A 97 3.93 -6.56 -4.83
C GLY A 97 3.87 -7.89 -4.07
N ARG A 98 4.67 -8.05 -3.01
CA ARG A 98 4.62 -9.26 -2.16
C ARG A 98 3.24 -9.51 -1.56
N PHE A 99 2.59 -8.46 -1.05
CA PHE A 99 1.23 -8.58 -0.52
C PHE A 99 0.24 -9.07 -1.58
N MET A 100 0.28 -8.49 -2.80
CA MET A 100 -0.60 -8.91 -3.90
C MET A 100 -0.39 -10.38 -4.27
N GLU A 101 0.87 -10.79 -4.38
CA GLU A 101 1.22 -12.18 -4.70
C GLU A 101 0.79 -13.18 -3.61
N GLN A 102 0.80 -12.76 -2.35
CA GLN A 102 0.39 -13.61 -1.23
C GLN A 102 -1.13 -13.65 -1.05
N PHE A 103 -1.77 -12.49 -1.05
CA PHE A 103 -3.17 -12.36 -0.66
C PHE A 103 -4.15 -12.43 -1.81
N TYR A 104 -3.75 -11.94 -3.01
CA TYR A 104 -4.55 -11.97 -4.24
C TYR A 104 -3.91 -12.88 -5.31
N ALA A 105 -3.29 -13.95 -4.89
CA ALA A 105 -2.56 -14.86 -5.77
C ALA A 105 -3.40 -15.43 -6.93
N ASP A 106 -4.69 -15.63 -6.68
CA ASP A 106 -5.69 -16.09 -7.66
C ASP A 106 -6.09 -15.00 -8.68
N GLN A 107 -5.74 -13.74 -8.41
CA GLN A 107 -6.09 -12.58 -9.25
C GLN A 107 -4.88 -11.96 -9.97
N VAL A 108 -3.68 -12.49 -9.80
CA VAL A 108 -2.45 -11.95 -10.40
C VAL A 108 -2.49 -11.95 -11.94
N GLU A 109 -3.22 -12.88 -12.55
CA GLU A 109 -3.34 -13.03 -14.01
C GLU A 109 -4.66 -12.49 -14.60
N GLU A 110 -5.44 -11.78 -13.80
CA GLU A 110 -6.72 -11.21 -14.25
C GLU A 110 -6.55 -10.13 -15.32
N ALA A 111 -7.68 -9.74 -15.93
CA ALA A 111 -7.71 -8.72 -16.98
C ALA A 111 -7.49 -7.29 -16.49
N PHE A 112 -7.20 -7.09 -15.22
CA PHE A 112 -6.97 -5.79 -14.59
C PHE A 112 -5.72 -5.81 -13.72
N PRO A 113 -5.01 -4.67 -13.58
CA PRO A 113 -3.89 -4.58 -12.68
C PRO A 113 -4.37 -4.55 -11.23
N LEU A 114 -3.76 -5.34 -10.34
CA LEU A 114 -4.10 -5.32 -8.90
C LEU A 114 -3.71 -4.00 -8.23
N ALA A 115 -2.67 -3.34 -8.72
CA ALA A 115 -2.20 -2.07 -8.20
C ALA A 115 -1.90 -1.08 -9.32
N ILE A 116 -2.24 0.20 -9.11
CA ILE A 116 -2.03 1.28 -10.06
C ILE A 116 -1.29 2.43 -9.39
N GLU A 117 -0.18 2.87 -9.98
CA GLU A 117 0.53 4.08 -9.60
C GLU A 117 0.21 5.21 -10.59
N MET A 118 0.00 6.41 -10.07
CA MET A 118 -0.24 7.62 -10.85
C MET A 118 0.79 8.70 -10.54
N GLY A 119 1.00 9.61 -11.47
CA GLY A 119 1.72 10.87 -11.25
C GLY A 119 3.23 10.82 -11.45
N SER A 120 3.86 9.69 -11.71
CA SER A 120 5.27 9.63 -12.09
C SER A 120 5.61 8.35 -12.85
N PRO A 121 6.36 8.44 -13.97
CA PRO A 121 6.82 7.27 -14.73
C PRO A 121 8.01 6.54 -14.07
N LYS A 122 8.42 6.90 -12.86
CA LYS A 122 9.59 6.31 -12.21
C LYS A 122 9.19 5.12 -11.37
N ASN A 123 9.71 3.98 -11.79
CA ASN A 123 9.82 2.70 -11.07
C ASN A 123 9.07 2.62 -9.76
N SER A 124 7.95 1.97 -9.80
CA SER A 124 7.22 1.66 -8.61
C SER A 124 7.81 0.41 -7.95
N LEU A 125 8.99 0.57 -7.35
CA LEU A 125 9.62 -0.52 -6.59
C LEU A 125 8.64 -1.17 -5.61
N GLY A 126 7.70 -0.39 -5.04
CA GLY A 126 6.67 -0.88 -4.14
C GLY A 126 5.76 -1.95 -4.74
N PHE A 127 5.60 -1.95 -6.07
CA PHE A 127 4.68 -2.85 -6.78
C PHE A 127 5.38 -4.06 -7.43
N HIS A 128 6.72 -4.10 -7.43
CA HIS A 128 7.46 -5.27 -7.89
C HIS A 128 7.31 -6.39 -6.86
N GLY A 129 6.79 -7.52 -7.29
CA GLY A 129 6.74 -8.74 -6.49
C GLY A 129 8.09 -9.44 -6.39
N VAL A 130 8.09 -10.67 -5.87
CA VAL A 130 9.24 -11.57 -5.89
C VAL A 130 9.44 -12.15 -7.30
N GLU A 131 8.33 -12.41 -7.99
CA GLU A 131 8.27 -12.76 -9.40
C GLU A 131 7.74 -11.54 -10.17
N GLU A 132 8.36 -11.19 -11.31
CA GLU A 132 7.94 -10.04 -12.11
C GLU A 132 6.71 -10.40 -12.95
N HIS A 133 5.53 -10.11 -12.46
CA HIS A 133 4.28 -10.45 -13.15
C HIS A 133 3.49 -9.24 -13.66
N GLY A 134 4.09 -8.07 -13.74
CA GLY A 134 3.39 -6.88 -14.21
C GLY A 134 2.15 -6.54 -13.37
N LEU A 135 2.26 -6.66 -12.06
CA LEU A 135 1.18 -6.42 -11.08
C LEU A 135 0.74 -4.96 -10.99
N SER A 136 1.47 -4.05 -11.60
CA SER A 136 1.15 -2.64 -11.54
C SER A 136 1.29 -1.97 -12.90
N LEU A 137 0.50 -0.93 -13.12
CA LEU A 137 0.56 -0.07 -14.29
C LEU A 137 0.76 1.37 -13.82
N ASN A 138 1.75 2.06 -14.37
CA ASN A 138 1.99 3.46 -14.08
C ASN A 138 1.16 4.33 -15.03
N ILE A 139 0.16 5.04 -14.47
CA ILE A 139 -0.68 5.98 -15.21
C ILE A 139 -0.28 7.40 -14.79
N THR A 140 0.09 8.23 -15.75
CA THR A 140 0.63 9.59 -15.54
C THR A 140 -0.46 10.66 -15.35
N GLY A 141 -1.56 10.37 -14.63
CA GLY A 141 -2.60 11.35 -14.31
C GLY A 141 -3.36 11.89 -15.54
N GLN A 142 -3.18 11.31 -16.71
CA GLN A 142 -3.90 11.66 -17.94
C GLN A 142 -5.08 10.71 -18.16
N ASP A 143 -5.97 11.08 -19.07
CA ASP A 143 -7.05 10.21 -19.50
C ASP A 143 -6.52 8.82 -19.92
N PRO A 144 -6.91 7.74 -19.24
CA PRO A 144 -6.47 6.39 -19.57
C PRO A 144 -6.79 5.95 -21.00
N SER A 145 -7.79 6.54 -21.65
CA SER A 145 -8.11 6.26 -23.06
C SER A 145 -6.99 6.69 -24.00
N GLY A 146 -6.28 7.77 -23.66
CA GLY A 146 -5.07 8.21 -24.39
C GLY A 146 -3.92 7.21 -24.29
N TYR A 147 -3.74 6.61 -23.12
CA TYR A 147 -2.73 5.57 -22.89
C TYR A 147 -3.00 4.32 -23.73
N TYR A 148 -4.25 3.84 -23.76
CA TYR A 148 -4.68 2.71 -24.59
C TYR A 148 -4.42 2.95 -26.07
N SER A 149 -4.72 4.14 -26.58
CA SER A 149 -4.49 4.47 -27.99
C SER A 149 -3.01 4.46 -28.37
N VAL A 150 -2.12 4.86 -27.47
CA VAL A 150 -0.66 4.84 -27.69
C VAL A 150 -0.16 3.39 -27.71
N LEU A 151 -0.52 2.57 -26.75
CA LEU A 151 -0.11 1.15 -26.70
C LEU A 151 -0.62 0.37 -27.91
N ASN A 152 -1.88 0.54 -28.26
CA ASN A 152 -2.47 -0.12 -29.43
C ASN A 152 -1.83 0.32 -30.77
N GLY A 153 -1.30 1.54 -30.82
CA GLY A 153 -0.55 2.05 -31.98
C GLY A 153 0.90 1.56 -32.07
N LEU A 154 1.48 1.08 -30.97
CA LEU A 154 2.86 0.55 -30.91
C LEU A 154 2.94 -0.97 -31.09
N GLY A 155 1.82 -1.69 -30.91
CA GLY A 155 1.76 -3.15 -30.95
C GLY A 155 2.00 -3.70 -32.37
N GLY A 156 3.13 -4.36 -32.59
CA GLY A 156 3.37 -5.26 -33.72
C GLY A 156 2.84 -6.67 -33.42
N ALA A 157 2.56 -7.46 -34.42
CA ALA A 157 2.23 -8.87 -34.19
C ALA A 157 3.42 -9.61 -33.56
N PRO A 158 3.22 -10.35 -32.45
CA PRO A 158 4.31 -11.09 -31.82
C PRO A 158 4.90 -12.12 -32.80
N PRO A 159 6.19 -12.43 -32.72
CA PRO A 159 6.83 -13.43 -33.56
C PRO A 159 6.20 -14.81 -33.34
N GLN A 160 5.91 -15.53 -34.41
CA GLN A 160 5.24 -16.85 -34.36
C GLN A 160 6.13 -17.97 -33.82
N ASN A 161 7.45 -17.74 -33.77
CA ASN A 161 8.40 -18.73 -33.28
C ASN A 161 9.37 -18.07 -32.28
N ILE A 162 9.29 -18.47 -31.02
CA ILE A 162 10.19 -18.04 -29.97
C ILE A 162 11.30 -19.11 -29.83
N PRO A 163 12.60 -18.75 -29.94
CA PRO A 163 13.69 -19.72 -29.79
C PRO A 163 13.72 -20.29 -28.35
N ASN A 164 13.99 -21.58 -28.21
CA ASN A 164 14.22 -22.20 -26.90
C ASN A 164 15.66 -21.91 -26.43
N SER A 165 15.92 -20.67 -26.03
CA SER A 165 17.20 -20.14 -25.54
C SER A 165 16.92 -19.06 -24.50
N ASP A 166 17.95 -18.58 -23.78
CA ASP A 166 17.78 -17.51 -22.80
C ASP A 166 17.27 -16.22 -23.48
N TYR A 167 17.73 -15.92 -24.70
CA TYR A 167 17.15 -14.85 -25.52
C TYR A 167 15.67 -15.07 -25.83
N GLY A 168 15.28 -16.31 -26.12
CA GLY A 168 13.88 -16.66 -26.38
C GLY A 168 13.01 -16.52 -25.13
N LYS A 169 13.51 -16.86 -23.96
CA LYS A 169 12.80 -16.68 -22.69
C LYS A 169 12.57 -15.18 -22.38
N GLU A 170 13.60 -14.36 -22.62
CA GLU A 170 13.45 -12.91 -22.45
C GLU A 170 12.50 -12.29 -23.47
N LEU A 171 12.52 -12.78 -24.70
CA LEU A 171 11.59 -12.34 -25.74
C LEU A 171 10.15 -12.74 -25.42
N ASP A 172 9.92 -13.96 -24.92
CA ASP A 172 8.62 -14.44 -24.46
C ASP A 172 8.09 -13.60 -23.30
N PHE A 173 8.95 -13.28 -22.34
CA PHE A 173 8.64 -12.38 -21.24
C PHE A 173 8.19 -11.00 -21.74
N ILE A 174 8.92 -10.40 -22.69
CA ILE A 174 8.55 -9.08 -23.27
C ILE A 174 7.19 -9.17 -23.98
N ILE A 175 6.95 -10.22 -24.76
CA ILE A 175 5.68 -10.42 -25.49
C ILE A 175 4.51 -10.56 -24.52
N ASN A 176 4.67 -11.36 -23.48
CA ASN A 176 3.63 -11.59 -22.47
C ASN A 176 3.36 -10.31 -21.67
N THR A 177 4.40 -9.56 -21.33
CA THR A 177 4.28 -8.25 -20.66
C THR A 177 3.53 -7.22 -21.51
N ASP A 178 3.83 -7.17 -22.83
CA ASP A 178 3.13 -6.29 -23.77
C ASP A 178 1.64 -6.69 -23.92
N ALA A 179 1.37 -7.99 -24.08
CA ALA A 179 0.00 -8.50 -24.18
C ALA A 179 -0.81 -8.19 -22.90
N LEU A 180 -0.21 -8.37 -21.72
CA LEU A 180 -0.83 -8.08 -20.44
C LEU A 180 -1.07 -6.57 -20.27
N SER A 181 -0.10 -5.74 -20.67
CA SER A 181 -0.22 -4.28 -20.66
C SER A 181 -1.37 -3.79 -21.56
N ASN A 182 -1.54 -4.38 -22.74
CA ASN A 182 -2.65 -4.07 -23.65
C ASN A 182 -4.01 -4.48 -23.04
N LYS A 183 -4.07 -5.66 -22.41
CA LYS A 183 -5.27 -6.14 -21.71
C LYS A 183 -5.64 -5.21 -20.55
N TYR A 184 -4.67 -4.78 -19.75
CA TYR A 184 -4.88 -3.83 -18.66
C TYR A 184 -5.36 -2.47 -19.18
N ALA A 185 -4.74 -1.95 -20.23
CA ALA A 185 -5.11 -0.65 -20.81
C ALA A 185 -6.56 -0.64 -21.29
N GLN A 186 -7.03 -1.72 -21.92
CA GLN A 186 -8.41 -1.86 -22.36
C GLN A 186 -9.39 -1.87 -21.18
N THR A 187 -9.10 -2.64 -20.14
CA THR A 187 -9.95 -2.73 -18.94
C THR A 187 -9.99 -1.40 -18.20
N ILE A 188 -8.86 -0.73 -18.05
CA ILE A 188 -8.77 0.59 -17.42
C ILE A 188 -9.58 1.62 -18.22
N SER A 189 -9.44 1.66 -19.55
CA SER A 189 -10.19 2.57 -20.41
C SER A 189 -11.70 2.32 -20.32
N THR A 190 -12.11 1.05 -20.36
CA THR A 190 -13.52 0.66 -20.22
C THR A 190 -14.11 1.10 -18.88
N SER A 191 -13.37 0.87 -17.79
CA SER A 191 -13.80 1.30 -16.45
C SER A 191 -13.82 2.81 -16.32
N PHE A 192 -12.83 3.52 -16.90
CA PHE A 192 -12.83 4.98 -16.92
C PHE A 192 -14.02 5.56 -17.66
N ASP A 193 -14.37 5.00 -18.82
CA ASP A 193 -15.52 5.47 -19.62
C ASP A 193 -16.87 5.19 -18.94
N LYS A 194 -16.98 4.05 -18.25
CA LYS A 194 -18.16 3.67 -17.46
C LYS A 194 -18.30 4.51 -16.18
N GLY A 195 -17.18 4.88 -15.57
CA GLY A 195 -17.15 5.58 -14.29
C GLY A 195 -17.49 7.06 -14.39
N GLN A 196 -17.77 7.66 -13.25
CA GLN A 196 -18.16 9.06 -13.16
C GLN A 196 -17.56 9.73 -11.92
N ASN A 197 -17.60 11.06 -11.93
CA ASN A 197 -17.35 11.88 -10.75
C ASN A 197 -18.59 12.71 -10.46
N THR A 198 -18.99 12.81 -9.21
CA THR A 198 -20.21 13.51 -8.76
C THR A 198 -19.92 14.84 -8.09
N VAL A 199 -18.63 15.13 -7.82
CA VAL A 199 -18.17 16.40 -7.23
C VAL A 199 -17.15 17.08 -8.11
N SER A 200 -16.97 18.40 -7.91
CA SER A 200 -15.89 19.16 -8.53
C SER A 200 -14.60 18.96 -7.75
N TYR A 201 -13.51 18.69 -8.44
CA TYR A 201 -12.16 18.62 -7.89
C TYR A 201 -11.41 19.93 -8.18
N PRO A 202 -10.52 20.38 -7.26
CA PRO A 202 -9.61 21.48 -7.53
C PRO A 202 -8.73 21.21 -8.77
N ASP A 203 -8.33 22.27 -9.47
CA ASP A 203 -7.42 22.19 -10.61
C ASP A 203 -5.96 22.05 -10.11
N THR A 204 -5.60 20.86 -9.68
CA THR A 204 -4.26 20.52 -9.17
C THR A 204 -3.89 19.08 -9.54
N ASN A 205 -2.59 18.81 -9.72
CA ASN A 205 -2.12 17.49 -10.14
C ASN A 205 -2.58 16.36 -9.23
N ILE A 206 -2.55 16.55 -7.89
CA ILE A 206 -3.02 15.53 -6.95
C ILE A 206 -4.53 15.32 -7.04
N SER A 207 -5.29 16.38 -7.28
CA SER A 207 -6.74 16.30 -7.45
C SER A 207 -7.12 15.57 -8.74
N ASP A 208 -6.38 15.77 -9.83
CA ASP A 208 -6.59 15.05 -11.09
C ASP A 208 -6.34 13.54 -10.93
N GLN A 209 -5.28 13.17 -10.20
CA GLN A 209 -5.00 11.76 -9.89
C GLN A 209 -6.14 11.17 -9.06
N LEU A 210 -6.55 11.81 -7.97
CA LEU A 210 -7.64 11.34 -7.10
C LEU A 210 -8.99 11.28 -7.84
N LYS A 211 -9.28 12.25 -8.70
CA LYS A 211 -10.44 12.26 -9.58
C LYS A 211 -10.46 11.06 -10.51
N THR A 212 -9.31 10.72 -11.09
CA THR A 212 -9.16 9.54 -11.94
C THR A 212 -9.35 8.24 -11.13
N VAL A 213 -8.79 8.13 -9.92
CA VAL A 213 -9.02 6.99 -9.03
C VAL A 213 -10.50 6.82 -8.72
N ALA A 214 -11.20 7.91 -8.33
CA ALA A 214 -12.63 7.87 -8.05
C ALA A 214 -13.45 7.38 -9.25
N ARG A 215 -13.08 7.84 -10.44
CA ARG A 215 -13.74 7.44 -11.69
C ARG A 215 -13.48 5.97 -12.02
N LEU A 216 -12.27 5.46 -11.82
CA LEU A 216 -11.95 4.06 -12.04
C LEU A 216 -12.69 3.14 -11.07
N ILE A 217 -12.75 3.51 -9.78
CA ILE A 217 -13.50 2.76 -8.77
C ILE A 217 -14.99 2.73 -9.11
N SER A 218 -15.59 3.89 -9.46
CA SER A 218 -17.00 3.97 -9.82
C SER A 218 -17.32 3.27 -11.14
N GLY A 219 -16.32 3.06 -11.99
CA GLY A 219 -16.40 2.26 -13.20
C GLY A 219 -16.19 0.77 -12.99
N ASP A 220 -16.12 0.32 -11.72
CA ASP A 220 -16.02 -1.07 -11.33
C ASP A 220 -14.64 -1.72 -11.69
N LEU A 221 -13.58 -0.91 -11.70
CA LEU A 221 -12.23 -1.46 -11.82
C LEU A 221 -11.86 -2.20 -10.52
N GLN A 222 -11.46 -3.45 -10.65
CA GLN A 222 -11.21 -4.34 -9.51
C GLN A 222 -9.80 -4.20 -8.88
N SER A 223 -9.04 -3.18 -9.27
CA SER A 223 -7.74 -2.87 -8.65
C SER A 223 -7.86 -2.63 -7.15
N LYS A 224 -6.91 -3.15 -6.39
CA LYS A 224 -6.94 -3.15 -4.91
C LYS A 224 -6.17 -1.99 -4.30
N VAL A 225 -5.11 -1.51 -4.97
CA VAL A 225 -4.26 -0.42 -4.48
C VAL A 225 -4.08 0.64 -5.55
N PHE A 226 -4.29 1.89 -5.14
CA PHE A 226 -3.97 3.07 -5.95
C PHE A 226 -2.95 3.91 -5.21
N MET A 227 -1.83 4.23 -5.84
CA MET A 227 -0.83 5.15 -5.32
C MET A 227 -0.87 6.45 -6.13
N VAL A 228 -1.08 7.56 -5.43
CA VAL A 228 -1.05 8.91 -6.01
C VAL A 228 0.07 9.71 -5.36
N ARG A 229 0.63 10.68 -6.08
CA ARG A 229 1.81 11.40 -5.64
C ARG A 229 1.64 12.91 -5.71
N ILE A 230 2.10 13.57 -4.66
CA ILE A 230 2.31 15.02 -4.63
C ILE A 230 3.77 15.27 -4.24
N SER A 231 4.47 16.10 -5.00
CA SER A 231 5.87 16.43 -4.79
C SER A 231 6.03 17.88 -4.29
N GLY A 232 7.25 18.20 -3.83
CA GLY A 232 7.59 19.58 -3.49
C GLY A 232 7.67 19.87 -1.99
N PHE A 233 7.44 18.89 -1.12
CA PHE A 233 7.52 19.07 0.34
C PHE A 233 8.95 19.20 0.87
N ASP A 234 9.97 19.06 0.04
CA ASP A 234 11.37 19.31 0.42
C ASP A 234 11.67 20.80 0.51
N THR A 235 11.08 21.45 1.52
CA THR A 235 11.09 22.89 1.71
C THR A 235 12.24 23.35 2.60
N HIS A 236 13.48 23.19 2.12
CA HIS A 236 14.67 23.74 2.79
C HIS A 236 14.68 25.27 2.81
N ASN A 237 13.98 25.90 1.86
CA ASN A 237 13.81 27.35 1.80
C ASN A 237 12.37 27.70 1.44
N ALA A 238 11.95 28.92 1.75
CA ALA A 238 10.63 29.46 1.42
C ALA A 238 9.46 28.52 1.80
N GLN A 239 9.61 27.74 2.85
CA GLN A 239 8.51 26.96 3.44
C GLN A 239 7.38 27.88 3.87
N ALA A 240 7.73 28.99 4.54
CA ALA A 240 6.87 30.14 4.74
C ALA A 240 7.27 31.25 3.77
N GLN A 241 6.30 32.04 3.30
CA GLN A 241 6.52 33.16 2.39
C GLN A 241 7.38 34.26 3.04
N ASP A 242 7.04 34.58 4.30
CA ASP A 242 7.70 35.60 5.10
C ASP A 242 7.76 35.15 6.57
N ALA A 243 8.61 35.75 7.36
CA ALA A 243 8.68 35.49 8.81
C ALA A 243 7.33 35.80 9.49
N GLY A 244 6.79 34.79 10.18
CA GLY A 244 5.49 34.87 10.85
C GLY A 244 4.29 34.65 9.94
N SER A 245 4.49 34.39 8.64
CA SER A 245 3.41 34.07 7.71
C SER A 245 3.06 32.58 7.80
N PRO A 246 1.78 32.20 7.86
CA PRO A 246 1.36 30.83 7.67
C PRO A 246 1.32 30.42 6.17
N LEU A 247 1.45 31.40 5.26
CA LEU A 247 1.42 31.19 3.83
C LEU A 247 2.81 30.88 3.27
N GLY A 248 2.85 30.25 2.11
CA GLY A 248 4.07 29.89 1.41
C GLY A 248 3.98 28.49 0.81
N LYS A 249 5.06 28.01 0.24
CA LYS A 249 5.10 26.75 -0.53
C LYS A 249 4.51 25.56 0.23
N HIS A 250 4.79 25.44 1.54
CA HIS A 250 4.25 24.35 2.35
C HIS A 250 2.74 24.46 2.54
N ALA A 251 2.23 25.67 2.78
CA ALA A 251 0.80 25.92 2.89
C ALA A 251 0.06 25.58 1.59
N ASP A 252 0.64 25.95 0.43
CA ASP A 252 0.06 25.68 -0.88
C ASP A 252 -0.03 24.15 -1.14
N LEU A 253 1.02 23.41 -0.80
CA LEU A 253 1.03 21.94 -0.93
C LEU A 253 0.02 21.26 0.01
N LEU A 254 -0.06 21.72 1.26
CA LEU A 254 -1.04 21.21 2.22
C LEU A 254 -2.48 21.54 1.79
N THR A 255 -2.71 22.71 1.18
CA THR A 255 -4.01 23.09 0.62
C THR A 255 -4.40 22.11 -0.50
N GLN A 256 -3.52 21.91 -1.47
CA GLN A 256 -3.76 20.98 -2.58
C GLN A 256 -4.07 19.57 -2.08
N LEU A 257 -3.27 19.07 -1.13
CA LEU A 257 -3.48 17.75 -0.53
C LEU A 257 -4.84 17.65 0.18
N SER A 258 -5.14 18.64 1.02
CA SER A 258 -6.37 18.67 1.82
C SER A 258 -7.63 18.75 0.95
N GLU A 259 -7.65 19.68 0.00
CA GLU A 259 -8.79 19.88 -0.88
C GLU A 259 -9.01 18.69 -1.84
N GLY A 260 -7.92 18.10 -2.36
CA GLY A 260 -7.98 16.91 -3.21
C GLY A 260 -8.56 15.71 -2.46
N ILE A 261 -8.06 15.42 -1.24
CA ILE A 261 -8.57 14.31 -0.42
C ILE A 261 -10.03 14.55 -0.01
N VAL A 262 -10.40 15.77 0.35
CA VAL A 262 -11.81 16.10 0.68
C VAL A 262 -12.73 15.87 -0.50
N ALA A 263 -12.35 16.32 -1.68
CA ALA A 263 -13.14 16.09 -2.90
C ALA A 263 -13.31 14.59 -3.16
N PHE A 264 -12.22 13.82 -3.04
CA PHE A 264 -12.23 12.35 -3.20
C PHE A 264 -13.16 11.67 -2.18
N VAL A 265 -13.03 11.99 -0.90
CA VAL A 265 -13.87 11.39 0.16
C VAL A 265 -15.34 11.74 -0.07
N LYS A 266 -15.65 12.99 -0.47
CA LYS A 266 -17.02 13.42 -0.79
C LYS A 266 -17.57 12.66 -2.01
N ASP A 267 -16.76 12.49 -3.04
CA ASP A 267 -17.17 11.76 -4.27
C ASP A 267 -17.51 10.31 -3.95
N MET A 268 -16.65 9.62 -3.21
CA MET A 268 -16.90 8.24 -2.76
C MET A 268 -18.17 8.13 -1.90
N ASN A 269 -18.39 9.06 -0.98
CA ASN A 269 -19.59 9.08 -0.16
C ASN A 269 -20.87 9.30 -1.01
N GLN A 270 -20.85 10.23 -1.96
CA GLN A 270 -22.01 10.53 -2.82
C GLN A 270 -22.35 9.36 -3.75
N GLN A 271 -21.36 8.59 -4.15
CA GLN A 271 -21.53 7.41 -5.00
C GLN A 271 -21.82 6.12 -4.22
N ASN A 272 -21.91 6.18 -2.87
CA ASN A 272 -22.06 5.03 -1.97
C ASN A 272 -20.91 3.99 -2.09
N LEU A 273 -19.72 4.44 -2.42
CA LEU A 273 -18.49 3.64 -2.55
C LEU A 273 -17.50 3.88 -1.40
N ALA A 274 -17.88 4.66 -0.40
CA ALA A 274 -17.01 5.03 0.70
C ALA A 274 -16.70 3.86 1.67
N ASP A 275 -17.52 2.81 1.65
CA ASP A 275 -17.29 1.60 2.46
C ASP A 275 -16.13 0.74 1.91
N ASP A 276 -15.84 0.87 0.62
CA ASP A 276 -14.88 0.07 -0.13
C ASP A 276 -13.50 0.74 -0.24
N MET A 277 -13.25 1.84 0.52
CA MET A 277 -11.98 2.54 0.43
C MET A 277 -11.43 2.99 1.79
N VAL A 278 -10.14 2.82 1.95
CA VAL A 278 -9.30 3.43 2.99
C VAL A 278 -8.09 4.07 2.33
N GLY A 279 -7.81 5.32 2.66
CA GLY A 279 -6.62 6.02 2.21
C GLY A 279 -5.64 6.28 3.34
N LEU A 280 -4.35 6.35 3.02
CA LEU A 280 -3.31 6.79 3.93
C LEU A 280 -2.34 7.74 3.24
N THR A 281 -1.77 8.67 3.99
CA THR A 281 -0.66 9.51 3.54
C THR A 281 0.64 8.99 4.09
N PHE A 282 1.71 9.04 3.31
CA PHE A 282 3.05 8.74 3.80
C PHE A 282 4.10 9.67 3.19
N SER A 283 5.21 9.82 3.87
CA SER A 283 6.41 10.48 3.37
C SER A 283 7.61 9.64 3.81
N GLU A 284 8.67 9.69 3.02
CA GLU A 284 9.89 8.90 3.24
C GLU A 284 10.63 9.26 4.53
N PHE A 285 10.43 10.47 5.06
CA PHE A 285 10.91 10.93 6.36
C PHE A 285 10.20 12.23 6.79
N GLY A 286 10.46 12.69 8.02
CA GLY A 286 9.94 13.94 8.55
C GLY A 286 10.89 15.14 8.39
N ARG A 287 10.63 16.19 9.17
CA ARG A 287 11.44 17.40 9.22
C ARG A 287 11.96 17.65 10.64
N LYS A 288 13.16 18.28 10.75
CA LYS A 288 13.71 18.70 12.04
C LYS A 288 12.70 19.56 12.82
N ALA A 289 12.74 19.42 14.13
CA ALA A 289 11.92 20.27 14.99
C ALA A 289 12.30 21.76 14.86
N LYS A 290 13.59 22.07 14.69
CA LYS A 290 14.10 23.42 14.52
C LYS A 290 14.04 23.85 13.05
N GLU A 291 13.65 25.10 12.82
CA GLU A 291 13.78 25.75 11.52
C GLU A 291 15.25 25.98 11.15
N ASN A 292 15.54 26.13 9.86
CA ASN A 292 16.84 26.60 9.37
C ASN A 292 16.84 28.11 9.10
N GLY A 293 17.97 28.67 8.65
CA GLY A 293 18.12 30.09 8.38
C GLY A 293 17.44 30.62 7.11
N SER A 294 16.70 29.79 6.35
CA SER A 294 16.15 30.13 5.04
C SER A 294 14.62 30.07 5.01
N LEU A 295 13.94 30.33 6.13
CA LEU A 295 12.48 30.19 6.28
C LEU A 295 12.01 28.76 5.89
N GLY A 296 12.75 27.72 6.27
CA GLY A 296 12.51 26.34 5.93
C GLY A 296 12.92 25.37 7.02
N THR A 297 12.92 24.10 6.71
CA THR A 297 13.35 23.01 7.61
C THR A 297 14.20 21.99 6.86
N ASP A 298 15.18 21.42 7.57
CA ASP A 298 15.97 20.31 7.05
C ASP A 298 15.31 18.97 7.34
N HIS A 299 15.86 17.89 6.76
CA HIS A 299 15.39 16.52 6.92
C HIS A 299 15.41 16.07 8.39
N GLY A 300 14.30 15.52 8.84
CA GLY A 300 14.09 14.91 10.14
C GLY A 300 13.71 13.44 10.04
N GLU A 301 13.45 12.79 11.17
CA GLU A 301 13.21 11.36 11.19
C GLU A 301 11.72 11.02 11.23
N ILE A 302 10.97 11.52 12.19
CA ILE A 302 9.55 11.18 12.37
C ILE A 302 8.61 12.16 11.68
N ALA A 303 7.48 11.65 11.21
CA ALA A 303 6.40 12.43 10.58
C ALA A 303 5.03 11.98 11.09
N PRO A 304 3.99 12.83 11.03
CA PRO A 304 2.63 12.37 11.19
C PRO A 304 2.18 11.58 9.96
N MET A 305 1.29 10.59 10.17
CA MET A 305 0.58 9.88 9.12
C MET A 305 -0.91 10.08 9.30
N PHE A 306 -1.63 10.30 8.21
CA PHE A 306 -3.09 10.40 8.20
C PHE A 306 -3.68 9.16 7.55
N VAL A 307 -4.65 8.54 8.23
CA VAL A 307 -5.47 7.45 7.66
C VAL A 307 -6.89 7.95 7.58
N PHE A 308 -7.53 7.83 6.42
CA PHE A 308 -8.85 8.42 6.16
C PHE A 308 -9.77 7.49 5.38
N GLY A 309 -11.05 7.73 5.51
CA GLY A 309 -12.12 6.99 4.85
C GLY A 309 -13.22 6.58 5.83
N LYS A 310 -14.38 6.21 5.32
CA LYS A 310 -15.55 5.84 6.14
C LYS A 310 -15.29 4.65 7.07
N PRO A 311 -14.49 3.61 6.66
CA PRO A 311 -14.14 2.50 7.54
C PRO A 311 -13.20 2.88 8.70
N VAL A 312 -12.50 4.01 8.62
CA VAL A 312 -11.51 4.42 9.61
C VAL A 312 -12.18 4.89 10.89
N GLU A 313 -11.71 4.40 12.05
CA GLU A 313 -12.09 4.96 13.35
C GLU A 313 -11.32 6.27 13.58
N GLY A 314 -12.02 7.38 13.54
CA GLY A 314 -11.41 8.71 13.68
C GLY A 314 -10.74 8.93 15.04
N GLY A 315 -9.85 9.92 15.10
CA GLY A 315 -9.17 10.30 16.35
C GLY A 315 -7.67 10.49 16.20
N VAL A 316 -6.96 10.43 17.32
CA VAL A 316 -5.51 10.58 17.40
C VAL A 316 -4.90 9.33 18.04
N SER A 317 -3.89 8.75 17.41
CA SER A 317 -3.05 7.68 17.96
C SER A 317 -1.71 8.24 18.40
N GLY A 318 -1.22 7.76 19.53
CA GLY A 318 0.02 8.23 20.14
C GLY A 318 -0.14 9.55 20.88
N THR A 319 0.98 10.07 21.34
CA THR A 319 1.11 11.35 22.03
C THR A 319 1.88 12.35 21.19
N ASN A 320 1.76 13.61 21.51
CA ASN A 320 2.59 14.64 20.89
C ASN A 320 4.08 14.31 21.06
N PRO A 321 4.91 14.45 20.01
CA PRO A 321 6.35 14.23 20.13
C PRO A 321 6.92 15.16 21.21
N ASP A 322 7.86 14.66 21.99
CA ASP A 322 8.55 15.47 23.00
C ASP A 322 9.57 16.41 22.32
N LEU A 323 9.21 17.66 22.18
CA LEU A 323 10.09 18.66 21.56
C LEU A 323 11.36 18.94 22.37
N SER A 324 11.43 18.56 23.66
CA SER A 324 12.63 18.68 24.48
C SER A 324 13.76 17.72 24.05
N GLU A 325 13.42 16.70 23.27
CA GLU A 325 14.38 15.80 22.61
C GLU A 325 15.25 16.53 21.59
N ALA A 326 14.70 17.60 20.96
CA ALA A 326 15.39 18.35 19.91
C ALA A 326 16.47 19.27 20.51
N LYS A 327 17.71 18.81 20.56
CA LYS A 327 18.88 19.48 21.11
C LYS A 327 19.97 19.65 20.08
N GLU A 328 20.97 20.45 20.39
CA GLU A 328 22.11 20.73 19.51
C GLU A 328 22.95 19.44 19.27
N ASP A 329 23.14 18.64 20.29
CA ASP A 329 23.91 17.41 20.25
C ASP A 329 23.33 16.33 19.31
N ASN A 330 22.01 16.34 19.08
CA ASN A 330 21.33 15.48 18.12
C ASN A 330 20.91 16.21 16.86
N ASN A 331 21.42 17.41 16.63
CA ASN A 331 21.10 18.25 15.48
C ASN A 331 19.58 18.56 15.36
N PHE A 332 18.91 18.76 16.49
CA PHE A 332 17.49 19.07 16.62
C PHE A 332 16.54 18.04 15.98
N GLN A 333 16.97 16.77 15.97
CA GLN A 333 16.14 15.66 15.51
C GLN A 333 15.15 15.23 16.61
N LEU A 334 13.99 14.74 16.17
CA LEU A 334 13.06 13.96 16.98
C LEU A 334 13.19 12.51 16.52
N LYS A 335 13.67 11.63 17.40
CA LYS A 335 14.01 10.24 17.07
C LYS A 335 13.07 9.21 17.67
N THR A 336 12.24 9.64 18.64
CA THR A 336 11.31 8.73 19.31
C THR A 336 10.16 8.36 18.38
N VAL A 337 10.29 7.20 17.73
CA VAL A 337 9.25 6.58 16.93
C VAL A 337 8.20 6.00 17.87
N GLN A 338 6.93 6.36 17.69
CA GLN A 338 5.81 5.79 18.44
C GLN A 338 5.13 4.67 17.65
N PHE A 339 5.11 4.77 16.33
CA PHE A 339 4.57 3.78 15.42
C PHE A 339 5.54 3.54 14.27
N ASP A 340 5.84 2.29 14.00
CA ASP A 340 6.49 1.94 12.75
C ASP A 340 5.45 2.03 11.62
N TYR A 341 5.85 2.55 10.45
CA TYR A 341 4.92 2.66 9.32
C TYR A 341 4.33 1.31 8.91
N ARG A 342 5.09 0.21 9.11
CA ARG A 342 4.66 -1.16 8.81
C ARG A 342 3.53 -1.61 9.72
N GLU A 343 3.49 -1.16 10.98
CA GLU A 343 2.38 -1.42 11.90
C GLU A 343 1.08 -0.82 11.39
N THR A 344 1.13 0.42 10.90
CA THR A 344 -0.05 1.07 10.32
C THR A 344 -0.53 0.34 9.10
N ILE A 345 0.36 0.06 8.15
CA ILE A 345 0.01 -0.62 6.90
C ILE A 345 -0.48 -2.05 7.21
N GLY A 346 0.26 -2.82 8.00
CA GLY A 346 -0.12 -4.18 8.37
C GLY A 346 -1.48 -4.25 9.07
N THR A 347 -1.79 -3.26 9.93
CA THR A 347 -3.12 -3.17 10.55
C THR A 347 -4.22 -2.98 9.50
N LEU A 348 -4.00 -2.12 8.50
CA LEU A 348 -4.97 -1.93 7.41
C LEU A 348 -5.12 -3.19 6.56
N LEU A 349 -4.01 -3.82 6.20
CA LEU A 349 -4.05 -5.08 5.43
C LEU A 349 -4.79 -6.19 6.18
N GLN A 350 -4.64 -6.26 7.50
CA GLN A 350 -5.27 -7.27 8.33
C GLN A 350 -6.72 -6.92 8.67
N ASP A 351 -6.96 -5.74 9.22
CA ASP A 351 -8.29 -5.38 9.74
C ASP A 351 -9.28 -5.02 8.64
N TYR A 352 -8.82 -4.38 7.58
CA TYR A 352 -9.69 -3.94 6.49
C TYR A 352 -9.72 -4.93 5.32
N LEU A 353 -8.59 -5.52 4.94
CA LEU A 353 -8.54 -6.48 3.83
C LEU A 353 -8.62 -7.94 4.28
N GLY A 354 -8.43 -8.25 5.56
CA GLY A 354 -8.58 -9.60 6.10
C GLY A 354 -7.31 -10.47 5.99
N ALA A 355 -6.13 -9.87 5.80
CA ALA A 355 -4.89 -10.61 5.71
C ALA A 355 -4.57 -11.37 7.01
N THR A 356 -4.03 -12.58 6.89
CA THR A 356 -3.54 -13.36 8.03
C THR A 356 -2.19 -12.85 8.52
N ASN A 357 -1.79 -13.24 9.74
CA ASN A 357 -0.45 -12.92 10.25
C ASN A 357 0.65 -13.44 9.31
N GLN A 358 0.48 -14.61 8.72
CA GLN A 358 1.42 -15.19 7.77
C GLN A 358 1.62 -14.31 6.52
N VAL A 359 0.53 -13.77 5.97
CA VAL A 359 0.60 -12.83 4.84
C VAL A 359 1.33 -11.56 5.26
N ILE A 360 1.10 -11.04 6.47
CA ILE A 360 1.80 -9.85 6.98
C ILE A 360 3.29 -10.13 7.17
N ASP A 361 3.66 -11.26 7.77
CA ASP A 361 5.05 -11.66 7.99
C ASP A 361 5.79 -11.83 6.65
N ALA A 362 5.17 -12.47 5.67
CA ALA A 362 5.73 -12.58 4.32
C ALA A 362 5.82 -11.22 3.60
N THR A 363 4.87 -10.33 3.82
CA THR A 363 4.86 -8.98 3.24
C THR A 363 6.00 -8.12 3.77
N PHE A 364 6.30 -8.19 5.07
CA PHE A 364 7.30 -7.36 5.77
C PHE A 364 8.51 -8.14 6.29
N PHE A 365 8.76 -9.36 5.83
CA PHE A 365 9.93 -10.18 6.18
C PHE A 365 10.13 -10.37 7.69
N ASN A 366 9.13 -10.92 8.37
CA ASN A 366 9.19 -11.18 9.81
C ASN A 366 9.56 -9.93 10.61
N TYR A 367 8.82 -8.88 10.37
CA TYR A 367 8.94 -7.61 11.07
C TYR A 367 9.04 -7.81 12.60
N ALA A 368 9.85 -6.96 13.23
CA ALA A 368 9.98 -6.85 14.68
C ALA A 368 10.61 -8.04 15.43
N ASN A 369 11.71 -8.60 14.93
CA ASN A 369 12.53 -9.57 15.66
C ASN A 369 11.76 -10.82 16.15
N ASN A 370 10.84 -11.35 15.35
CA ASN A 370 9.99 -12.49 15.64
C ASN A 370 8.87 -12.23 16.68
N GLU A 371 8.55 -10.99 16.99
CA GLU A 371 7.33 -10.69 17.72
C GLU A 371 6.11 -10.90 16.81
N SER A 372 5.02 -11.42 17.37
CA SER A 372 3.77 -11.54 16.62
C SER A 372 3.27 -10.17 16.20
N PHE A 373 2.95 -10.00 14.92
CA PHE A 373 2.35 -8.76 14.41
C PHE A 373 1.11 -8.32 15.21
N ASN A 374 0.33 -9.24 15.75
CA ASN A 374 -0.82 -8.93 16.60
C ASN A 374 -0.48 -8.07 17.83
N ASN A 375 0.75 -8.17 18.35
CA ASN A 375 1.21 -7.35 19.47
C ASN A 375 1.58 -5.93 19.07
N LEU A 376 1.77 -5.68 17.77
CA LEU A 376 2.22 -4.42 17.19
C LEU A 376 1.10 -3.66 16.48
N LYS A 377 -0.08 -4.26 16.44
CA LYS A 377 -1.24 -3.75 15.72
C LYS A 377 -1.75 -2.46 16.35
N ILE A 378 -2.08 -1.47 15.53
CA ILE A 378 -2.70 -0.24 15.99
C ILE A 378 -4.14 -0.52 16.39
N GLU A 379 -4.43 -0.38 17.68
CA GLU A 379 -5.76 -0.64 18.21
C GLU A 379 -6.82 0.29 17.61
N LYS A 380 -7.95 -0.29 17.23
CA LYS A 380 -9.13 0.43 16.75
C LYS A 380 -8.82 1.42 15.61
N LEU A 381 -7.98 1.03 14.65
CA LEU A 381 -7.76 1.83 13.46
C LEU A 381 -8.94 1.75 12.49
N ILE A 382 -9.58 0.57 12.41
CA ILE A 382 -10.76 0.30 11.60
C ILE A 382 -11.97 0.10 12.52
N LYS A 383 -13.11 0.71 12.18
CA LYS A 383 -14.39 0.54 12.89
C LYS A 383 -14.82 -0.92 12.88
N ASP A 384 -15.37 -1.39 13.98
CA ASP A 384 -15.72 -2.81 14.18
C ASP A 384 -16.61 -3.39 13.07
N GLN A 385 -17.52 -2.59 12.49
CA GLN A 385 -18.40 -3.02 11.40
C GLN A 385 -17.68 -3.26 10.07
N PHE A 386 -16.50 -2.69 9.89
CA PHE A 386 -15.65 -2.85 8.71
C PHE A 386 -14.42 -3.73 8.98
N ASN A 387 -14.27 -4.20 10.22
CA ASN A 387 -13.12 -5.01 10.61
C ASN A 387 -13.36 -6.48 10.25
N ILE A 388 -12.81 -6.89 9.10
CA ILE A 388 -12.96 -8.25 8.57
C ILE A 388 -12.30 -9.28 9.48
N SER A 389 -11.17 -8.97 10.11
CA SER A 389 -10.49 -9.90 11.03
C SER A 389 -11.34 -10.28 12.23
N LYS A 390 -12.25 -9.40 12.65
CA LYS A 390 -13.22 -9.69 13.73
C LYS A 390 -14.46 -10.43 13.22
N SER A 391 -14.87 -10.22 11.97
CA SER A 391 -16.04 -10.88 11.39
C SER A 391 -15.76 -12.34 11.02
N CYS A 392 -14.56 -12.62 10.48
CA CYS A 392 -14.16 -13.99 10.13
C CYS A 392 -14.00 -14.93 11.33
N LEU A 393 -13.78 -14.39 12.52
CA LEU A 393 -13.76 -15.19 13.76
C LEU A 393 -15.15 -15.71 14.18
N ARG A 394 -16.25 -15.25 13.56
CA ARG A 394 -17.61 -15.66 13.90
C ARG A 394 -18.15 -16.85 13.11
N ASP A 395 -17.60 -17.14 11.93
CA ASP A 395 -18.20 -18.10 10.98
C ASP A 395 -17.31 -19.29 10.60
N VAL A 396 -16.13 -19.46 11.20
CA VAL A 396 -15.31 -20.66 11.00
C VAL A 396 -15.63 -21.68 12.06
N PRO A 397 -16.24 -22.83 11.72
CA PRO A 397 -16.39 -23.93 12.67
C PRO A 397 -15.02 -24.34 13.22
N PRO A 398 -14.87 -24.58 14.52
CA PRO A 398 -13.60 -25.05 15.08
C PRO A 398 -13.20 -26.36 14.39
N GLY A 399 -12.09 -26.34 13.65
CA GLY A 399 -11.47 -27.55 13.06
C GLY A 399 -11.36 -27.62 11.54
N SER A 400 -11.64 -26.55 10.77
CA SER A 400 -11.74 -26.71 9.32
C SER A 400 -10.63 -26.13 8.43
N GLN A 401 -9.63 -25.39 8.92
CA GLN A 401 -8.52 -24.89 8.06
C GLN A 401 -7.15 -24.70 8.73
N GLU A 402 -6.98 -24.85 10.03
CA GLU A 402 -5.67 -24.63 10.68
C GLU A 402 -4.64 -25.75 10.44
N ASP A 403 -5.01 -26.85 9.78
CA ASP A 403 -4.13 -28.00 9.56
C ASP A 403 -3.60 -28.16 8.11
N GLN A 404 -3.98 -27.28 7.17
CA GLN A 404 -3.49 -27.38 5.78
C GLN A 404 -2.22 -26.55 5.60
N GLU A 405 -1.12 -27.24 5.27
CA GLU A 405 0.19 -26.64 5.00
C GLU A 405 0.27 -26.05 3.60
N TRP A 406 -0.54 -26.56 2.67
CA TRP A 406 -0.55 -26.19 1.26
C TRP A 406 -1.85 -25.54 0.82
N GLN A 407 -1.72 -24.43 0.10
CA GLN A 407 -2.82 -23.80 -0.64
C GLN A 407 -2.67 -24.07 -2.12
N ILE A 408 -3.80 -24.23 -2.84
CA ILE A 408 -3.82 -24.55 -4.27
C ILE A 408 -4.75 -23.57 -4.96
N PHE A 409 -4.20 -22.84 -5.93
CA PHE A 409 -4.96 -21.86 -6.70
C PHE A 409 -4.40 -21.67 -8.12
N PRO A 410 -5.24 -21.23 -9.08
CA PRO A 410 -6.71 -21.19 -8.96
C PRO A 410 -7.30 -22.61 -8.88
N ASN A 411 -8.44 -22.75 -8.24
CA ASN A 411 -9.20 -24.01 -8.25
C ASN A 411 -10.71 -23.67 -8.18
N PRO A 412 -11.47 -23.76 -9.27
CA PRO A 412 -11.15 -24.42 -10.56
C PRO A 412 -10.02 -23.75 -11.36
N PHE A 413 -9.36 -24.50 -12.24
CA PHE A 413 -8.27 -24.01 -13.08
C PHE A 413 -8.49 -24.36 -14.57
N ASP A 414 -7.85 -23.59 -15.45
CA ASP A 414 -7.82 -23.87 -16.89
C ASP A 414 -6.49 -24.54 -17.30
N GLU A 415 -5.37 -23.85 -17.26
CA GLU A 415 -4.10 -24.38 -17.77
C GLU A 415 -3.13 -24.77 -16.67
N ARG A 416 -3.13 -24.06 -15.53
CA ARG A 416 -2.16 -24.26 -14.46
C ARG A 416 -2.77 -24.08 -13.08
N ILE A 417 -2.10 -24.65 -12.09
CA ILE A 417 -2.32 -24.38 -10.66
C ILE A 417 -1.01 -23.97 -10.03
N THR A 418 -1.09 -23.21 -8.96
CA THR A 418 0.05 -22.89 -8.09
C THR A 418 -0.14 -23.59 -6.75
N LEU A 419 0.89 -24.28 -6.30
CA LEU A 419 1.03 -24.77 -4.94
C LEU A 419 1.73 -23.70 -4.12
N TYR A 420 1.22 -23.40 -2.97
CA TYR A 420 1.83 -22.47 -2.02
C TYR A 420 1.89 -23.10 -0.64
N SER A 421 3.11 -23.23 -0.10
CA SER A 421 3.33 -23.67 1.28
C SER A 421 3.48 -22.47 2.20
N ILE A 422 2.79 -22.52 3.33
CA ILE A 422 2.92 -21.56 4.42
C ILE A 422 4.28 -21.68 5.14
N HIS A 423 4.99 -22.78 4.95
CA HIS A 423 6.32 -23.03 5.48
C HIS A 423 7.30 -23.06 4.31
N GLU A 424 8.08 -22.08 4.05
CA GLU A 424 9.06 -21.95 2.95
C GLU A 424 9.76 -23.29 2.60
N GLU A 425 8.98 -24.23 2.06
CA GLU A 425 9.48 -25.54 1.66
C GLU A 425 10.43 -25.37 0.48
N GLU A 426 11.64 -25.92 0.58
CA GLU A 426 12.63 -25.88 -0.50
C GLU A 426 12.27 -26.79 -1.67
N TYR A 427 11.60 -27.91 -1.38
CA TYR A 427 11.15 -28.87 -2.36
C TYR A 427 9.71 -29.34 -2.07
N VAL A 428 8.99 -29.68 -3.14
CA VAL A 428 7.66 -30.27 -3.07
C VAL A 428 7.61 -31.55 -3.91
N THR A 429 7.02 -32.60 -3.35
CA THR A 429 6.63 -33.78 -4.14
C THR A 429 5.13 -33.74 -4.34
N TYR A 430 4.68 -33.80 -5.60
CA TYR A 430 3.27 -33.85 -5.91
C TYR A 430 2.91 -34.97 -6.87
N GLU A 431 1.74 -35.53 -6.67
CA GLU A 431 1.16 -36.61 -7.46
C GLU A 431 -0.27 -36.25 -7.87
N ILE A 432 -0.60 -36.39 -9.15
CA ILE A 432 -1.95 -36.12 -9.67
C ILE A 432 -2.59 -37.41 -10.12
N PHE A 433 -3.81 -37.63 -9.66
CA PHE A 433 -4.61 -38.83 -9.96
C PHE A 433 -5.93 -38.45 -10.63
N THR A 434 -6.44 -39.32 -11.45
CA THR A 434 -7.85 -39.25 -11.89
C THR A 434 -8.80 -39.41 -10.70
N SER A 435 -10.06 -39.06 -10.87
CA SER A 435 -11.11 -39.32 -9.87
C SER A 435 -11.30 -40.80 -9.58
N SER A 436 -10.84 -41.70 -10.47
CA SER A 436 -10.86 -43.18 -10.27
C SER A 436 -9.59 -43.70 -9.58
N GLY A 437 -8.64 -42.85 -9.22
CA GLY A 437 -7.41 -43.20 -8.50
C GLY A 437 -6.23 -43.62 -9.40
N ALA A 438 -6.32 -43.48 -10.74
CA ALA A 438 -5.18 -43.74 -11.61
C ALA A 438 -4.18 -42.58 -11.55
N LEU A 439 -2.88 -42.88 -11.31
CA LEU A 439 -1.81 -41.88 -11.27
C LEU A 439 -1.55 -41.34 -12.68
N LEU A 440 -1.61 -40.05 -12.86
CA LEU A 440 -1.31 -39.35 -14.11
C LEU A 440 0.07 -38.73 -14.12
N MET A 441 0.51 -38.20 -12.98
CA MET A 441 1.77 -37.47 -12.87
C MET A 441 2.33 -37.63 -11.46
N SER A 442 3.66 -37.74 -11.36
CA SER A 442 4.42 -37.62 -10.11
C SER A 442 5.68 -36.83 -10.38
N ARG A 443 5.97 -35.82 -9.54
CA ARG A 443 7.12 -34.94 -9.65
C ARG A 443 7.69 -34.60 -8.27
N HIS A 444 9.00 -34.36 -8.25
CA HIS A 444 9.73 -33.80 -7.11
C HIS A 444 10.47 -32.57 -7.62
N GLU A 445 10.01 -31.39 -7.22
CA GLU A 445 10.44 -30.12 -7.80
C GLU A 445 10.89 -29.16 -6.72
N LYS A 446 11.79 -28.24 -7.11
CA LYS A 446 12.22 -27.16 -6.23
C LYS A 446 11.13 -26.08 -6.20
N THR A 447 10.84 -25.58 -5.00
CA THR A 447 9.94 -24.43 -4.83
C THR A 447 10.73 -23.13 -4.91
N SER A 448 10.06 -22.07 -5.27
CA SER A 448 10.60 -20.72 -5.14
C SER A 448 9.80 -20.02 -4.05
N PHE A 449 10.44 -19.73 -2.91
CA PHE A 449 9.78 -19.12 -1.74
C PHE A 449 8.47 -19.84 -1.33
N GLY A 450 8.52 -21.17 -1.26
CA GLY A 450 7.36 -21.99 -0.93
C GLY A 450 6.31 -22.12 -2.04
N ARG A 451 6.58 -21.60 -3.25
CA ARG A 451 5.66 -21.68 -4.40
C ARG A 451 6.16 -22.59 -5.47
N HIS A 452 5.24 -23.29 -6.12
CA HIS A 452 5.52 -24.10 -7.30
C HIS A 452 4.33 -24.10 -8.26
N GLY A 453 4.55 -23.69 -9.51
CA GLY A 453 3.55 -23.70 -10.57
C GLY A 453 3.51 -25.05 -11.30
N ILE A 454 2.32 -25.62 -11.48
CA ILE A 454 2.11 -26.87 -12.22
C ILE A 454 1.28 -26.59 -13.46
N TYR A 455 1.86 -26.84 -14.63
CA TYR A 455 1.16 -26.69 -15.91
C TYR A 455 0.38 -27.96 -16.27
N LEU A 456 -0.94 -27.83 -16.43
CA LEU A 456 -1.89 -28.93 -16.58
C LEU A 456 -2.84 -28.75 -17.77
N ALA A 457 -2.48 -27.92 -18.77
CA ALA A 457 -3.29 -27.69 -19.97
C ALA A 457 -3.62 -29.00 -20.75
N HIS A 458 -2.75 -30.01 -20.63
CA HIS A 458 -2.93 -31.32 -21.28
C HIS A 458 -4.01 -32.19 -20.64
N LEU A 459 -4.53 -31.84 -19.47
CA LEU A 459 -5.61 -32.58 -18.83
C LEU A 459 -6.96 -32.19 -19.44
N SER A 460 -7.88 -33.16 -19.54
CA SER A 460 -9.26 -32.90 -19.94
C SER A 460 -10.05 -32.23 -18.80
N SER A 461 -11.10 -31.47 -19.14
CA SER A 461 -12.01 -30.93 -18.13
C SER A 461 -12.54 -32.01 -17.21
N GLY A 462 -12.51 -31.80 -15.90
CA GLY A 462 -12.94 -32.80 -14.93
C GLY A 462 -12.31 -32.64 -13.56
N ALA A 463 -12.67 -33.52 -12.63
CA ALA A 463 -12.13 -33.53 -11.27
C ALA A 463 -10.92 -34.49 -11.16
N TYR A 464 -9.90 -34.01 -10.47
CA TYR A 464 -8.66 -34.71 -10.18
C TYR A 464 -8.34 -34.68 -8.70
N VAL A 465 -7.46 -35.54 -8.26
CA VAL A 465 -6.93 -35.59 -6.90
C VAL A 465 -5.46 -35.24 -6.96
N LEU A 466 -5.07 -34.21 -6.24
CA LEU A 466 -3.68 -33.76 -6.05
C LEU A 466 -3.23 -34.18 -4.65
N LYS A 467 -2.18 -34.96 -4.58
CA LYS A 467 -1.51 -35.32 -3.34
C LYS A 467 -0.18 -34.59 -3.28
N ILE A 468 0.09 -33.90 -2.18
CA ILE A 468 1.30 -33.11 -1.95
C ILE A 468 2.03 -33.70 -0.76
N THR A 469 3.34 -33.84 -0.87
CA THR A 469 4.20 -34.31 0.23
C THR A 469 5.31 -33.27 0.44
N SER A 470 5.35 -32.70 1.62
CA SER A 470 6.36 -31.72 2.07
C SER A 470 7.69 -32.37 2.37
N SER A 471 8.75 -31.58 2.51
CA SER A 471 10.11 -32.03 2.88
C SER A 471 10.16 -32.75 4.24
N ASN A 472 9.24 -32.44 5.14
CA ASN A 472 9.08 -33.10 6.45
C ASN A 472 8.27 -34.41 6.38
N ASN A 473 7.95 -34.92 5.17
CA ASN A 473 7.12 -36.11 4.91
C ASN A 473 5.64 -35.97 5.31
N ARG A 474 5.15 -34.78 5.59
CA ARG A 474 3.72 -34.55 5.76
C ARG A 474 3.03 -34.62 4.40
N THR A 475 1.88 -35.27 4.35
CA THR A 475 1.12 -35.48 3.10
C THR A 475 -0.27 -34.89 3.23
N GLU A 476 -0.68 -34.11 2.21
CA GLU A 476 -2.01 -33.56 2.06
C GLU A 476 -2.65 -33.99 0.76
N VAL A 477 -3.98 -34.07 0.74
CA VAL A 477 -4.75 -34.48 -0.44
C VAL A 477 -5.82 -33.43 -0.73
N HIS A 478 -5.81 -32.93 -1.95
CA HIS A 478 -6.71 -31.87 -2.38
C HIS A 478 -7.48 -32.30 -3.64
N LYS A 479 -8.73 -31.86 -3.73
CA LYS A 479 -9.50 -31.99 -4.96
C LYS A 479 -9.26 -30.77 -5.84
N ILE A 480 -8.86 -30.98 -7.09
CA ILE A 480 -8.69 -29.91 -8.08
C ILE A 480 -9.67 -30.12 -9.24
N LEU A 481 -10.16 -29.02 -9.81
CA LEU A 481 -11.18 -29.04 -10.86
C LEU A 481 -10.67 -28.31 -12.09
N LYS A 482 -10.48 -29.06 -13.20
CA LYS A 482 -10.14 -28.51 -14.54
C LYS A 482 -11.41 -28.09 -15.25
N ILE A 483 -11.49 -26.85 -15.73
CA ILE A 483 -12.61 -26.29 -16.52
C ILE A 483 -12.31 -26.23 -18.01
#